data_e2ffa99e9300e32b6f20d92e38e79419
#
_entry.id   e2ffa99e9300e32b6f20d92e38e79419
#
_cell.length_a   1.000
_cell.length_b   1.000
_cell.length_c   1.000
_cell.angle_alpha   90.00
_cell.angle_beta   90.00
_cell.angle_gamma   90.00
#
_symmetry.space_group_name_H-M   'P 1'
#
loop_
_entity.id
_entity.type
_entity.pdbx_description
1 polymer ?
#
loop_
_entity_poly.entity_id
_entity_poly.type
_entity_poly.pdbx_seq_one_letter_code
_entity_poly.pdbx_strand_id
1 'polypeptide(L)'
;LTATSGDTGKAAMEGFCDVAGTKIIVFYPDGGVSAVQKAQMVTQGGDNTCVAAVRGNFDDAQTAVKQVFAEVGGESLLAGKGVRLSSANSINIGRLAPQVVYYFRAYADLVRRGTVAVGERVDYVVPTGNFGDILAGYFARELGLPVGTLVCASNANNVLTDFIRTGRYDKKRPFYLTSSPSMDILVSSNLERLLF
;
A
#
# COMPACT_ATOMS: atom_id res chain seq x y z
N LEU A 1 -2.15 12.98 -3.54
CA LEU A 1 -1.75 13.02 -2.13
C LEU A 1 -1.42 11.61 -1.65
N THR A 2 -0.41 11.47 -0.81
CA THR A 2 0.04 10.15 -0.32
C THR A 2 0.43 10.26 1.15
N ALA A 3 -0.16 9.41 2.00
CA ALA A 3 0.39 9.14 3.32
C ALA A 3 1.35 7.95 3.22
N THR A 4 2.46 7.97 3.94
CA THR A 4 3.44 6.89 3.87
C THR A 4 3.99 6.50 5.24
N SER A 5 4.26 5.22 5.40
CA SER A 5 5.11 4.66 6.45
C SER A 5 6.57 4.48 5.98
N GLY A 6 6.93 5.07 4.81
CA GLY A 6 8.27 5.09 4.24
C GLY A 6 8.32 4.80 2.75
N ASP A 7 8.24 3.54 2.34
CA ASP A 7 8.56 3.10 0.97
C ASP A 7 7.59 3.61 -0.09
N THR A 8 6.28 3.63 0.20
CA THR A 8 5.26 4.15 -0.71
C THR A 8 5.49 5.60 -1.09
N GLY A 9 5.91 6.43 -0.12
CA GLY A 9 6.16 7.85 -0.36
C GLY A 9 7.29 8.06 -1.36
N LYS A 10 8.44 7.40 -1.14
CA LYS A 10 9.59 7.49 -2.04
C LYS A 10 9.24 6.97 -3.44
N ALA A 11 8.59 5.81 -3.53
CA ALA A 11 8.19 5.25 -4.82
C ALA A 11 7.24 6.17 -5.60
N ALA A 12 6.27 6.79 -4.90
CA ALA A 12 5.35 7.74 -5.52
C ALA A 12 6.08 9.01 -5.99
N MET A 13 6.97 9.57 -5.17
CA MET A 13 7.76 10.74 -5.55
C MET A 13 8.63 10.45 -6.77
N GLU A 14 9.30 9.31 -6.82
CA GLU A 14 10.13 8.91 -7.97
C GLU A 14 9.29 8.73 -9.24
N GLY A 15 8.17 8.00 -9.13
CA GLY A 15 7.31 7.67 -10.28
C GLY A 15 6.60 8.90 -10.88
N PHE A 16 6.39 9.96 -10.08
CA PHE A 16 5.75 11.20 -10.53
C PHE A 16 6.72 12.37 -10.65
N CYS A 17 8.02 12.17 -10.39
CA CYS A 17 9.04 13.21 -10.52
C CYS A 17 9.01 13.82 -11.92
N ASP A 18 8.76 15.12 -11.99
CA ASP A 18 8.70 15.93 -13.21
C ASP A 18 7.75 15.42 -14.31
N VAL A 19 6.79 14.57 -13.95
CA VAL A 19 5.72 14.16 -14.87
C VAL A 19 4.78 15.33 -15.12
N ALA A 20 4.68 15.76 -16.37
CA ALA A 20 3.87 16.91 -16.77
C ALA A 20 2.40 16.77 -16.32
N GLY A 21 1.83 17.87 -15.83
CA GLY A 21 0.43 17.93 -15.39
C GLY A 21 0.17 17.23 -14.04
N THR A 22 1.22 16.77 -13.35
CA THR A 22 1.09 16.14 -12.03
C THR A 22 1.79 16.92 -10.93
N LYS A 23 1.30 16.79 -9.70
CA LYS A 23 1.97 17.24 -8.46
C LYS A 23 1.82 16.15 -7.42
N ILE A 24 2.90 15.82 -6.73
CA ILE A 24 2.88 14.82 -5.66
C ILE A 24 3.20 15.46 -4.31
N ILE A 25 2.33 15.23 -3.33
CA ILE A 25 2.55 15.65 -1.95
C ILE A 25 2.50 14.40 -1.08
N VAL A 26 3.59 14.15 -0.36
CA VAL A 26 3.77 12.99 0.52
C VAL A 26 3.77 13.44 1.97
N PHE A 27 2.95 12.82 2.79
CA PHE A 27 2.90 13.01 4.23
C PHE A 27 3.48 11.79 4.93
N TYR A 28 4.41 12.00 5.85
CA TYR A 28 4.99 10.92 6.66
C TYR A 28 4.96 11.29 8.14
N PRO A 29 4.81 10.29 9.06
CA PRO A 29 4.86 10.56 10.49
C PRO A 29 6.28 10.94 10.92
N ASP A 30 6.42 12.07 11.61
CA ASP A 30 7.70 12.48 12.17
C ASP A 30 8.17 11.49 13.24
N GLY A 31 9.36 10.91 13.06
CA GLY A 31 9.86 9.82 13.88
C GLY A 31 9.27 8.44 13.58
N GLY A 32 8.29 8.31 12.65
CA GLY A 32 7.64 7.04 12.31
C GLY A 32 8.16 6.38 11.02
N VAL A 33 9.27 6.87 10.46
CA VAL A 33 9.97 6.27 9.32
C VAL A 33 11.44 6.10 9.66
N SER A 34 12.13 5.15 9.02
CA SER A 34 13.57 4.98 9.23
C SER A 34 14.37 6.18 8.71
N ALA A 35 15.58 6.38 9.25
CA ALA A 35 16.47 7.47 8.81
C ALA A 35 16.76 7.38 7.30
N VAL A 36 16.91 6.18 6.76
CA VAL A 36 17.13 5.96 5.33
C VAL A 36 15.90 6.36 4.51
N GLN A 37 14.71 5.93 4.91
CA GLN A 37 13.46 6.29 4.22
C GLN A 37 13.21 7.79 4.26
N LYS A 38 13.46 8.44 5.42
CA LYS A 38 13.38 9.89 5.53
C LYS A 38 14.35 10.58 4.58
N ALA A 39 15.62 10.16 4.58
CA ALA A 39 16.64 10.72 3.68
C ALA A 39 16.24 10.56 2.21
N GLN A 40 15.77 9.39 1.80
CA GLN A 40 15.30 9.13 0.43
C GLN A 40 14.16 10.07 -0.01
N MET A 41 13.25 10.42 0.88
CA MET A 41 12.14 11.33 0.58
C MET A 41 12.59 12.80 0.56
N VAL A 42 13.34 13.26 1.57
CA VAL A 42 13.70 14.68 1.68
C VAL A 42 14.78 15.12 0.69
N THR A 43 15.51 14.16 0.11
CA THR A 43 16.51 14.44 -0.95
C THR A 43 15.96 14.18 -2.36
N GLN A 44 14.68 13.81 -2.48
CA GLN A 44 14.05 13.63 -3.79
C GLN A 44 14.00 14.96 -4.54
N GLY A 45 14.56 14.99 -5.75
CA GLY A 45 14.43 16.11 -6.68
C GLY A 45 13.05 16.18 -7.33
N GLY A 46 12.87 17.19 -8.18
CA GLY A 46 11.66 17.40 -8.97
C GLY A 46 10.87 18.64 -8.52
N ASP A 47 10.51 19.50 -9.48
CA ASP A 47 9.79 20.75 -9.21
C ASP A 47 8.33 20.53 -8.82
N ASN A 48 7.81 19.33 -9.06
CA ASN A 48 6.43 18.95 -8.79
C ASN A 48 6.27 18.05 -7.56
N THR A 49 7.34 17.82 -6.79
CA THR A 49 7.35 16.97 -5.60
C THR A 49 7.38 17.78 -4.31
N CYS A 50 6.69 17.30 -3.29
CA CYS A 50 6.71 17.89 -1.95
C CYS A 50 6.60 16.80 -0.89
N VAL A 51 7.35 16.90 0.19
CA VAL A 51 7.25 16.01 1.33
C VAL A 51 7.07 16.81 2.61
N ALA A 52 6.16 16.38 3.47
CA ALA A 52 5.85 17.03 4.73
C ALA A 52 5.80 16.02 5.89
N ALA A 53 6.49 16.34 6.97
CA ALA A 53 6.39 15.59 8.22
C ALA A 53 5.11 15.97 8.97
N VAL A 54 4.43 14.98 9.53
CA VAL A 54 3.20 15.15 10.31
C VAL A 54 3.44 14.65 11.73
N ARG A 55 3.02 15.42 12.73
CA ARG A 55 3.01 14.95 14.12
C ARG A 55 1.90 13.93 14.31
N GLY A 56 2.25 12.69 14.63
CA GLY A 56 1.34 11.56 14.76
C GLY A 56 1.93 10.29 14.19
N ASN A 57 1.10 9.28 14.00
CA ASN A 57 1.47 8.01 13.39
C ASN A 57 0.99 7.93 11.93
N PHE A 58 1.23 6.77 11.28
CA PHE A 58 0.81 6.55 9.90
C PHE A 58 -0.72 6.59 9.72
N ASP A 59 -1.47 6.05 10.69
CA ASP A 59 -2.93 6.03 10.61
C ASP A 59 -3.52 7.45 10.71
N ASP A 60 -2.89 8.33 11.50
CA ASP A 60 -3.25 9.75 11.58
C ASP A 60 -3.04 10.45 10.22
N ALA A 61 -1.87 10.24 9.61
CA ALA A 61 -1.55 10.80 8.29
C ALA A 61 -2.50 10.28 7.21
N GLN A 62 -2.84 8.98 7.23
CA GLN A 62 -3.78 8.38 6.28
C GLN A 62 -5.20 8.90 6.49
N THR A 63 -5.62 9.09 7.73
CA THR A 63 -6.93 9.65 8.09
C THR A 63 -7.03 11.10 7.59
N ALA A 64 -5.99 11.91 7.80
CA ALA A 64 -5.96 13.28 7.30
C ALA A 64 -6.04 13.34 5.76
N VAL A 65 -5.34 12.47 5.05
CA VAL A 65 -5.48 12.37 3.58
C VAL A 65 -6.93 12.03 3.17
N LYS A 66 -7.57 11.07 3.85
CA LYS A 66 -8.98 10.74 3.57
C LYS A 66 -9.94 11.91 3.85
N GLN A 67 -9.69 12.68 4.91
CA GLN A 67 -10.46 13.88 5.23
C GLN A 67 -10.32 14.95 4.14
N VAL A 68 -9.09 15.20 3.66
CA VAL A 68 -8.87 16.11 2.53
C VAL A 68 -9.64 15.67 1.29
N PHE A 69 -9.70 14.35 0.99
CA PHE A 69 -10.53 13.86 -0.11
C PHE A 69 -12.02 14.07 0.12
N ALA A 70 -12.51 13.91 1.33
CA ALA A 70 -13.92 14.12 1.66
C ALA A 70 -14.31 15.60 1.59
N GLU A 71 -13.45 16.51 2.06
CA GLU A 71 -13.73 17.94 2.16
C GLU A 71 -13.47 18.69 0.84
N VAL A 72 -12.40 18.33 0.14
CA VAL A 72 -11.87 19.05 -1.04
C VAL A 72 -12.23 18.32 -2.34
N GLY A 73 -12.44 17.00 -2.28
CA GLY A 73 -12.83 16.15 -3.42
C GLY A 73 -14.27 16.38 -3.91
N GLY A 74 -15.13 17.00 -3.07
CA GLY A 74 -16.44 17.51 -3.46
C GLY A 74 -16.32 18.91 -4.07
N GLU A 75 -16.53 18.99 -5.33
CA GLU A 75 -16.74 20.09 -6.28
C GLU A 75 -16.22 21.54 -6.02
N SER A 76 -15.89 22.00 -4.81
CA SER A 76 -15.90 23.46 -4.63
C SER A 76 -14.56 24.20 -4.65
N LEU A 77 -13.45 23.62 -4.19
CA LEU A 77 -12.19 24.39 -4.07
C LEU A 77 -11.21 24.20 -5.25
N LEU A 78 -11.23 23.03 -5.90
CA LEU A 78 -10.29 22.71 -6.96
C LEU A 78 -10.92 22.59 -8.35
N ALA A 79 -12.23 22.40 -8.45
CA ALA A 79 -12.94 22.26 -9.72
C ALA A 79 -12.74 23.45 -10.66
N GLY A 80 -12.81 24.69 -10.11
CA GLY A 80 -12.55 25.91 -10.86
C GLY A 80 -11.09 26.12 -11.29
N LYS A 81 -10.15 25.29 -10.79
CA LYS A 81 -8.71 25.37 -11.08
C LYS A 81 -8.21 24.26 -12.00
N GLY A 82 -9.10 23.38 -12.49
CA GLY A 82 -8.74 22.25 -13.33
C GLY A 82 -7.88 21.18 -12.62
N VAL A 83 -7.88 21.15 -11.28
CA VAL A 83 -7.10 20.21 -10.47
C VAL A 83 -7.99 19.08 -9.97
N ARG A 84 -7.53 17.83 -10.13
CA ARG A 84 -8.17 16.65 -9.55
C ARG A 84 -7.26 16.02 -8.51
N LEU A 85 -7.84 15.62 -7.39
CA LEU A 85 -7.12 14.85 -6.37
C LEU A 85 -7.12 13.36 -6.70
N SER A 86 -5.99 12.71 -6.45
CA SER A 86 -5.84 11.26 -6.46
C SER A 86 -4.89 10.83 -5.34
N SER A 87 -4.84 9.54 -5.05
CA SER A 87 -3.94 8.98 -4.04
C SER A 87 -3.07 7.87 -4.63
N ALA A 88 -1.80 7.84 -4.26
CA ALA A 88 -0.92 6.72 -4.55
C ALA A 88 -0.90 5.66 -3.41
N ASN A 89 -1.74 5.80 -2.40
CA ASN A 89 -1.93 4.78 -1.37
C ASN A 89 -2.70 3.56 -1.90
N SER A 90 -2.60 2.44 -1.20
CA SER A 90 -3.29 1.19 -1.53
C SER A 90 -4.83 1.27 -1.44
N ILE A 91 -5.38 2.36 -0.89
CA ILE A 91 -6.81 2.68 -0.99
C ILE A 91 -7.26 2.97 -2.43
N ASN A 92 -6.34 3.32 -3.32
CA ASN A 92 -6.63 3.50 -4.74
C ASN A 92 -6.56 2.14 -5.46
N ILE A 93 -7.67 1.73 -6.08
CA ILE A 93 -7.74 0.48 -6.86
C ILE A 93 -6.72 0.46 -8.01
N GLY A 94 -6.39 1.63 -8.58
CA GLY A 94 -5.37 1.78 -9.61
C GLY A 94 -3.96 1.39 -9.14
N ARG A 95 -3.73 1.28 -7.82
CA ARG A 95 -2.50 0.72 -7.26
C ARG A 95 -2.61 -0.79 -7.02
N LEU A 96 -3.80 -1.29 -6.65
CA LEU A 96 -4.00 -2.70 -6.36
C LEU A 96 -4.06 -3.54 -7.64
N ALA A 97 -4.83 -3.10 -8.63
CA ALA A 97 -5.08 -3.87 -9.85
C ALA A 97 -3.80 -4.26 -10.61
N PRO A 98 -2.78 -3.38 -10.78
CA PRO A 98 -1.53 -3.78 -11.43
C PRO A 98 -0.74 -4.84 -10.66
N GLN A 99 -0.92 -4.97 -9.34
CA GLN A 99 -0.21 -5.96 -8.53
C GLN A 99 -0.62 -7.40 -8.86
N VAL A 100 -1.80 -7.61 -9.44
CA VAL A 100 -2.23 -8.91 -9.97
C VAL A 100 -1.21 -9.47 -10.95
N VAL A 101 -0.59 -8.61 -11.75
CA VAL A 101 0.42 -9.00 -12.76
C VAL A 101 1.65 -9.66 -12.11
N TYR A 102 2.00 -9.32 -10.87
CA TYR A 102 3.16 -9.92 -10.18
C TYR A 102 3.00 -11.43 -10.03
N TYR A 103 1.82 -11.88 -9.68
CA TYR A 103 1.48 -13.31 -9.50
C TYR A 103 1.53 -14.06 -10.82
N PHE A 104 0.90 -13.52 -11.87
CA PHE A 104 0.97 -14.10 -13.21
C PHE A 104 2.40 -14.15 -13.74
N ARG A 105 3.16 -13.08 -13.54
CA ARG A 105 4.55 -13.01 -13.99
C ARG A 105 5.43 -14.04 -13.26
N ALA A 106 5.32 -14.11 -11.94
CA ALA A 106 6.07 -15.07 -11.14
C ALA A 106 5.74 -16.51 -11.55
N TYR A 107 4.46 -16.81 -11.72
CA TYR A 107 4.02 -18.13 -12.18
C TYR A 107 4.58 -18.48 -13.58
N ALA A 108 4.44 -17.55 -14.53
CA ALA A 108 4.94 -17.75 -15.89
C ALA A 108 6.46 -17.97 -15.92
N ASP A 109 7.20 -17.27 -15.07
CA ASP A 109 8.65 -17.45 -14.96
C ASP A 109 9.03 -18.83 -14.37
N LEU A 110 8.27 -19.34 -13.38
CA LEU A 110 8.48 -20.69 -12.84
C LEU A 110 8.20 -21.77 -13.89
N VAL A 111 7.11 -21.64 -14.63
CA VAL A 111 6.78 -22.55 -15.73
C VAL A 111 7.85 -22.51 -16.81
N ARG A 112 8.27 -21.33 -17.24
CA ARG A 112 9.31 -21.15 -18.27
C ARG A 112 10.65 -21.79 -17.87
N ARG A 113 10.97 -21.77 -16.58
CA ARG A 113 12.18 -22.40 -16.03
C ARG A 113 12.02 -23.90 -15.81
N GLY A 114 10.84 -24.47 -16.03
CA GLY A 114 10.56 -25.88 -15.76
C GLY A 114 10.50 -26.23 -14.26
N THR A 115 10.39 -25.22 -13.39
CA THR A 115 10.31 -25.43 -11.93
C THR A 115 8.94 -26.00 -11.53
N VAL A 116 7.90 -25.59 -12.22
CA VAL A 116 6.53 -26.10 -12.05
C VAL A 116 5.90 -26.43 -13.41
N ALA A 117 4.99 -27.41 -13.45
CA ALA A 117 4.24 -27.72 -14.66
C ALA A 117 3.08 -26.72 -14.87
N VAL A 118 2.61 -26.57 -16.11
CA VAL A 118 1.41 -25.76 -16.40
C VAL A 118 0.21 -26.34 -15.65
N GLY A 119 -0.49 -25.52 -14.89
CA GLY A 119 -1.62 -25.91 -14.07
C GLY A 119 -1.25 -26.39 -12.66
N GLU A 120 0.03 -26.59 -12.37
CA GLU A 120 0.49 -26.91 -11.01
C GLU A 120 0.30 -25.70 -10.09
N ARG A 121 -0.20 -25.93 -8.87
CA ARG A 121 -0.47 -24.86 -7.90
C ARG A 121 0.81 -24.38 -7.24
N VAL A 122 0.91 -23.05 -7.08
CA VAL A 122 2.03 -22.37 -6.41
C VAL A 122 1.53 -21.65 -5.17
N ASP A 123 2.19 -21.85 -4.05
CA ASP A 123 1.95 -21.12 -2.81
C ASP A 123 2.73 -19.81 -2.82
N TYR A 124 2.10 -18.74 -2.32
CA TYR A 124 2.72 -17.43 -2.23
C TYR A 124 2.77 -16.95 -0.78
N VAL A 125 3.96 -16.58 -0.32
CA VAL A 125 4.16 -15.94 0.99
C VAL A 125 4.26 -14.43 0.78
N VAL A 126 3.28 -13.70 1.31
CA VAL A 126 3.14 -12.26 1.05
C VAL A 126 3.27 -11.49 2.36
N PRO A 127 4.35 -10.70 2.56
CA PRO A 127 4.43 -9.77 3.67
C PRO A 127 3.27 -8.77 3.60
N THR A 128 2.46 -8.72 4.66
CA THR A 128 1.15 -8.07 4.59
C THR A 128 0.93 -7.08 5.72
N GLY A 129 0.69 -5.82 5.36
CA GLY A 129 0.20 -4.77 6.26
C GLY A 129 -1.19 -4.30 5.81
N ASN A 130 -1.27 -3.51 4.74
CA ASN A 130 -2.52 -2.94 4.20
C ASN A 130 -3.39 -3.93 3.41
N PHE A 131 -3.02 -5.19 3.33
CA PHE A 131 -3.75 -6.26 2.63
C PHE A 131 -3.86 -6.07 1.10
N GLY A 132 -3.16 -5.11 0.51
CA GLY A 132 -3.27 -4.79 -0.93
C GLY A 132 -2.69 -5.89 -1.81
N ASP A 133 -1.42 -6.25 -1.61
CA ASP A 133 -0.72 -7.21 -2.45
C ASP A 133 -1.31 -8.63 -2.34
N ILE A 134 -1.58 -9.12 -1.13
CA ILE A 134 -2.19 -10.45 -0.96
C ILE A 134 -3.62 -10.51 -1.55
N LEU A 135 -4.37 -9.41 -1.51
CA LEU A 135 -5.67 -9.31 -2.18
C LEU A 135 -5.52 -9.38 -3.70
N ALA A 136 -4.45 -8.79 -4.26
CA ALA A 136 -4.14 -8.96 -5.68
C ALA A 136 -3.82 -10.42 -6.02
N GLY A 137 -3.17 -11.16 -5.11
CA GLY A 137 -3.00 -12.63 -5.23
C GLY A 137 -4.31 -13.40 -5.21
N TYR A 138 -5.24 -12.98 -4.35
CA TYR A 138 -6.60 -13.53 -4.35
C TYR A 138 -7.30 -13.27 -5.70
N PHE A 139 -7.24 -12.06 -6.22
CA PHE A 139 -7.81 -11.73 -7.53
C PHE A 139 -7.13 -12.53 -8.66
N ALA A 140 -5.81 -12.73 -8.60
CA ALA A 140 -5.11 -13.58 -9.57
C ALA A 140 -5.68 -15.01 -9.57
N ARG A 141 -5.99 -15.56 -8.40
CA ARG A 141 -6.64 -16.88 -8.26
C ARG A 141 -8.03 -16.88 -8.89
N GLU A 142 -8.85 -15.89 -8.60
CA GLU A 142 -10.21 -15.77 -9.15
C GLU A 142 -10.19 -15.58 -10.69
N LEU A 143 -9.12 -15.01 -11.22
CA LEU A 143 -8.87 -14.91 -12.67
C LEU A 143 -8.32 -16.20 -13.30
N GLY A 144 -8.18 -17.28 -12.51
CA GLY A 144 -7.82 -18.61 -13.00
C GLY A 144 -6.33 -18.96 -12.88
N LEU A 145 -5.51 -18.13 -12.22
CA LEU A 145 -4.12 -18.50 -11.93
C LEU A 145 -4.11 -19.67 -10.94
N PRO A 146 -3.29 -20.74 -11.16
CA PRO A 146 -3.19 -21.87 -10.24
C PRO A 146 -2.50 -21.47 -8.93
N VAL A 147 -3.16 -20.67 -8.11
CA VAL A 147 -2.70 -20.30 -6.78
C VAL A 147 -3.10 -21.38 -5.79
N GLY A 148 -2.14 -21.85 -5.03
CA GLY A 148 -2.34 -22.73 -3.89
C GLY A 148 -2.72 -21.92 -2.64
N THR A 149 -1.85 -21.91 -1.64
CA THR A 149 -2.03 -21.18 -0.40
C THR A 149 -1.49 -19.75 -0.52
N LEU A 150 -2.29 -18.77 -0.10
CA LEU A 150 -1.81 -17.41 0.16
C LEU A 150 -1.46 -17.30 1.64
N VAL A 151 -0.18 -17.19 1.95
CA VAL A 151 0.31 -17.04 3.33
C VAL A 151 0.45 -15.56 3.65
N CYS A 152 -0.41 -15.06 4.54
CA CYS A 152 -0.37 -13.70 5.05
C CYS A 152 0.72 -13.58 6.12
N ALA A 153 1.92 -13.18 5.74
CA ALA A 153 3.03 -12.99 6.67
C ALA A 153 2.94 -11.62 7.34
N SER A 154 3.05 -11.58 8.67
CA SER A 154 3.02 -10.34 9.46
C SER A 154 4.20 -10.25 10.43
N ASN A 155 4.52 -9.04 10.89
CA ASN A 155 5.45 -8.80 11.98
C ASN A 155 4.71 -8.82 13.33
N ALA A 156 5.29 -8.18 14.37
CA ALA A 156 4.66 -8.11 15.71
C ALA A 156 3.29 -7.41 15.70
N ASN A 157 3.00 -6.58 14.69
CA ASN A 157 1.68 -5.97 14.48
C ASN A 157 0.76 -6.96 13.73
N ASN A 158 0.41 -8.06 14.39
CA ASN A 158 -0.20 -9.26 13.82
C ASN A 158 -1.74 -9.26 13.81
N VAL A 159 -2.39 -8.11 13.67
CA VAL A 159 -3.86 -8.00 13.68
C VAL A 159 -4.54 -8.91 12.65
N LEU A 160 -3.94 -9.07 11.47
CA LEU A 160 -4.46 -9.95 10.41
C LEU A 160 -4.36 -11.43 10.79
N THR A 161 -3.29 -11.84 11.47
CA THR A 161 -3.13 -13.22 11.94
C THR A 161 -4.26 -13.60 12.91
N ASP A 162 -4.55 -12.71 13.87
CA ASP A 162 -5.63 -12.95 14.82
C ASP A 162 -7.00 -12.92 14.14
N PHE A 163 -7.21 -11.99 13.20
CA PHE A 163 -8.45 -11.94 12.42
C PHE A 163 -8.67 -13.22 11.61
N ILE A 164 -7.67 -13.70 10.89
CA ILE A 164 -7.78 -14.93 10.07
C ILE A 164 -8.07 -16.15 10.96
N ARG A 165 -7.49 -16.21 12.16
CA ARG A 165 -7.68 -17.33 13.10
C ARG A 165 -9.01 -17.30 13.84
N THR A 166 -9.52 -16.11 14.17
CA THR A 166 -10.63 -15.94 15.10
C THR A 166 -11.89 -15.32 14.49
N GLY A 167 -11.78 -14.74 13.31
CA GLY A 167 -12.83 -13.93 12.70
C GLY A 167 -13.02 -12.54 13.35
N ARG A 168 -12.24 -12.22 14.38
CA ARG A 168 -12.36 -10.95 15.12
C ARG A 168 -11.23 -10.01 14.77
N TYR A 169 -11.59 -8.84 14.22
CA TYR A 169 -10.65 -7.78 13.90
C TYR A 169 -10.57 -6.78 15.08
N ASP A 170 -9.48 -6.84 15.85
CA ASP A 170 -9.28 -5.95 17.00
C ASP A 170 -8.09 -5.01 16.76
N LYS A 171 -8.40 -3.74 16.50
CA LYS A 171 -7.42 -2.66 16.31
C LYS A 171 -6.99 -1.99 17.62
N LYS A 172 -7.67 -2.28 18.76
CA LYS A 172 -7.34 -1.72 20.07
C LYS A 172 -6.25 -2.55 20.74
N ARG A 173 -5.03 -2.44 20.24
CA ARG A 173 -3.87 -3.20 20.69
C ARG A 173 -2.61 -2.33 20.70
N PRO A 174 -1.53 -2.75 21.40
CA PRO A 174 -0.25 -2.06 21.32
C PRO A 174 0.26 -1.97 19.88
N PHE A 175 0.84 -0.84 19.54
CA PHE A 175 1.56 -0.65 18.31
C PHE A 175 3.05 -0.88 18.56
N TYR A 176 3.69 -1.69 17.74
CA TYR A 176 5.10 -2.02 17.83
C TYR A 176 5.88 -1.43 16.67
N LEU A 177 6.94 -0.67 16.98
CA LEU A 177 7.92 -0.26 16.00
C LEU A 177 8.87 -1.44 15.73
N THR A 178 8.93 -1.90 14.49
CA THR A 178 9.75 -3.06 14.10
C THR A 178 10.83 -2.68 13.10
N SER A 179 11.69 -3.64 12.75
CA SER A 179 12.66 -3.49 11.67
C SER A 179 12.04 -3.48 10.27
N SER A 180 10.72 -3.68 10.16
CA SER A 180 9.95 -3.63 8.92
C SER A 180 8.85 -2.54 8.98
N PRO A 181 9.21 -1.26 9.08
CA PRO A 181 8.27 -0.16 9.39
C PRO A 181 7.13 -0.03 8.37
N SER A 182 7.33 -0.43 7.12
CA SER A 182 6.28 -0.44 6.10
C SER A 182 5.16 -1.44 6.39
N MET A 183 5.41 -2.42 7.28
CA MET A 183 4.44 -3.43 7.74
C MET A 183 3.90 -3.12 9.14
N ASP A 184 4.32 -2.02 9.79
CA ASP A 184 3.82 -1.59 11.10
C ASP A 184 2.44 -0.93 10.94
N ILE A 185 1.42 -1.75 10.77
CA ILE A 185 0.07 -1.35 10.45
C ILE A 185 -0.92 -2.11 11.32
N LEU A 186 -1.84 -1.38 11.96
CA LEU A 186 -2.95 -1.95 12.73
C LEU A 186 -4.28 -1.90 11.97
N VAL A 187 -4.41 -1.02 10.97
CA VAL A 187 -5.63 -0.88 10.16
C VAL A 187 -5.33 -1.26 8.71
N SER A 188 -5.70 -2.49 8.35
CA SER A 188 -5.51 -3.01 6.98
C SER A 188 -6.58 -2.50 6.05
N SER A 189 -6.26 -1.44 5.30
CA SER A 189 -7.23 -0.66 4.52
C SER A 189 -7.88 -1.39 3.34
N ASN A 190 -7.35 -2.52 2.89
CA ASN A 190 -7.93 -3.30 1.79
C ASN A 190 -8.62 -4.59 2.25
N LEU A 191 -8.62 -4.91 3.55
CA LEU A 191 -9.31 -6.09 4.05
C LEU A 191 -10.82 -6.04 3.76
N GLU A 192 -11.42 -4.86 3.86
CA GLU A 192 -12.83 -4.65 3.54
C GLU A 192 -13.19 -5.09 2.13
N ARG A 193 -12.28 -4.94 1.16
CA ARG A 193 -12.50 -5.36 -0.24
C ARG A 193 -12.55 -6.87 -0.44
N LEU A 194 -12.07 -7.64 0.53
CA LEU A 194 -12.22 -9.10 0.55
C LEU A 194 -13.58 -9.50 1.10
N LEU A 195 -14.15 -8.69 1.98
CA LEU A 195 -15.36 -9.00 2.73
C LEU A 195 -16.64 -8.55 2.03
N PHE A 196 -16.53 -7.60 1.10
CA PHE A 196 -17.62 -6.99 0.31
C PHE A 196 -17.35 -7.14 -1.18
#